data_43e73464af781d554eb10a8c551476ec
#
_entry.id   43e73464af781d554eb10a8c551476ec
#
_cell.length_a   1.000
_cell.length_b   1.000
_cell.length_c   1.000
_cell.angle_alpha   90.00
_cell.angle_beta   90.00
_cell.angle_gamma   90.00
#
_symmetry.space_group_name_H-M   'P 1'
#
loop_
_entity.id
_entity.type
_entity.pdbx_description
1 polymer ?
#
loop_
_entity_poly.entity_id
_entity_poly.type
_entity_poly.pdbx_seq_one_letter_code
_entity_poly.pdbx_strand_id
1 'polypeptide(L)'
;MKLHIKRHLEQNIHLALVIGLVILLSSFVASIVGNASPATEFQQTLNSGTLTTDIRDASRNTVASPQVSMSVATFSFDCQSGVSSSNGTLGSNSQRLYVDNPSNADNGWTLTVAPTSGSTATWTDGTKKIDLNDGTNSGCNDGADTDTASGQLTIDPSAGTITSDCTTCSTSNISKGSIASLSEGVTNVITLLNAAASSDNVGRWYLTGADVKQTIPAEQEAGNYSLNMTVTVTAQ
;
A
#
# COMPACT_ATOMS: atom_id res chain seq x y z
N MET A 1 -37.73 -98.34 -18.55
CA MET A 1 -38.13 -97.07 -19.13
C MET A 1 -38.24 -95.90 -18.11
N LYS A 2 -38.66 -96.08 -16.89
CA LYS A 2 -38.76 -95.00 -15.88
C LYS A 2 -37.39 -94.41 -15.40
N LEU A 3 -36.34 -95.18 -15.44
CA LEU A 3 -35.03 -94.76 -14.91
C LEU A 3 -34.31 -93.75 -15.86
N HIS A 4 -34.48 -93.87 -17.16
CA HIS A 4 -33.85 -93.00 -18.16
C HIS A 4 -34.50 -91.59 -18.17
N ILE A 5 -35.82 -91.53 -17.98
CA ILE A 5 -36.55 -90.25 -17.98
C ILE A 5 -36.16 -89.41 -16.77
N LYS A 6 -35.96 -90.02 -15.61
CA LYS A 6 -35.54 -89.31 -14.40
C LYS A 6 -34.15 -88.66 -14.52
N ARG A 7 -33.21 -89.38 -15.17
CA ARG A 7 -31.86 -88.92 -15.38
C ARG A 7 -31.76 -87.66 -16.35
N HIS A 8 -32.59 -87.74 -17.40
CA HIS A 8 -32.66 -86.59 -18.31
C HIS A 8 -33.37 -85.38 -17.72
N LEU A 9 -34.34 -85.62 -16.83
CA LEU A 9 -35.01 -84.50 -16.16
C LEU A 9 -34.05 -83.80 -15.13
N GLU A 10 -33.27 -84.57 -14.37
CA GLU A 10 -32.29 -84.00 -13.43
C GLU A 10 -31.15 -83.27 -14.16
N GLN A 11 -30.69 -83.80 -15.31
CA GLN A 11 -29.67 -83.11 -16.12
C GLN A 11 -30.17 -81.80 -16.67
N ASN A 12 -31.43 -81.76 -17.16
CA ASN A 12 -31.99 -80.51 -17.69
C ASN A 12 -32.25 -79.45 -16.58
N ILE A 13 -32.58 -79.88 -15.35
CA ILE A 13 -32.77 -78.99 -14.24
C ILE A 13 -31.45 -78.40 -13.83
N HIS A 14 -30.37 -79.19 -13.76
CA HIS A 14 -29.03 -78.64 -13.44
C HIS A 14 -28.53 -77.70 -14.53
N LEU A 15 -28.75 -78.00 -15.80
CA LEU A 15 -28.38 -77.13 -16.92
C LEU A 15 -29.17 -75.82 -16.89
N ALA A 16 -30.46 -75.84 -16.60
CA ALA A 16 -31.25 -74.62 -16.45
C ALA A 16 -30.85 -73.78 -15.27
N LEU A 17 -30.48 -74.41 -14.13
CA LEU A 17 -29.97 -73.74 -12.95
C LEU A 17 -28.58 -73.04 -13.16
N VAL A 18 -27.70 -73.73 -13.90
CA VAL A 18 -26.36 -73.15 -14.24
C VAL A 18 -26.53 -71.98 -15.22
N ILE A 19 -27.39 -72.13 -16.25
CA ILE A 19 -27.63 -71.01 -17.18
C ILE A 19 -28.30 -69.82 -16.48
N GLY A 20 -29.25 -70.09 -15.58
CA GLY A 20 -29.91 -69.06 -14.79
C GLY A 20 -28.90 -68.32 -13.87
N LEU A 21 -27.96 -69.02 -13.25
CA LEU A 21 -26.95 -68.48 -12.43
C LEU A 21 -25.94 -67.61 -13.22
N VAL A 22 -25.54 -68.06 -14.42
CA VAL A 22 -24.65 -67.30 -15.32
C VAL A 22 -25.30 -66.02 -15.80
N ILE A 23 -26.60 -66.05 -16.13
CA ILE A 23 -27.34 -64.83 -16.53
C ILE A 23 -27.47 -63.85 -15.34
N LEU A 24 -27.72 -64.34 -14.13
CA LEU A 24 -27.77 -63.50 -12.95
C LEU A 24 -26.41 -62.89 -12.61
N LEU A 25 -25.32 -63.60 -12.73
CA LEU A 25 -23.97 -63.06 -12.53
C LEU A 25 -23.59 -62.05 -13.62
N SER A 26 -23.97 -62.26 -14.87
CA SER A 26 -23.68 -61.32 -15.94
C SER A 26 -24.45 -59.99 -15.79
N SER A 27 -25.68 -60.05 -15.27
CA SER A 27 -26.45 -58.82 -15.00
C SER A 27 -25.92 -58.02 -13.78
N PHE A 28 -25.25 -58.69 -12.84
CA PHE A 28 -24.63 -57.99 -11.71
C PHE A 28 -23.33 -57.32 -12.09
N VAL A 29 -22.56 -57.86 -13.06
CA VAL A 29 -21.30 -57.24 -13.51
C VAL A 29 -21.54 -55.99 -14.38
N ALA A 30 -22.68 -55.95 -15.11
CA ALA A 30 -23.03 -54.80 -15.92
C ALA A 30 -23.45 -53.56 -15.11
N SER A 31 -23.72 -53.69 -13.80
CA SER A 31 -24.13 -52.58 -12.93
C SER A 31 -22.98 -51.84 -12.22
N ILE A 32 -21.73 -52.30 -12.42
CA ILE A 32 -20.54 -51.69 -11.77
C ILE A 32 -19.75 -50.83 -12.76
N VAL A 33 -20.28 -50.50 -13.93
CA VAL A 33 -19.72 -49.42 -14.72
C VAL A 33 -20.25 -48.14 -14.10
N GLY A 34 -19.64 -47.78 -12.98
CA GLY A 34 -19.83 -46.44 -12.42
C GLY A 34 -19.51 -45.47 -13.52
N ASN A 35 -20.44 -44.58 -13.88
CA ASN A 35 -20.16 -43.42 -14.68
C ASN A 35 -19.13 -42.60 -13.89
N ALA A 36 -17.85 -42.84 -14.12
CA ALA A 36 -16.81 -41.93 -13.72
C ALA A 36 -17.11 -40.67 -14.55
N SER A 37 -17.80 -39.71 -13.92
CA SER A 37 -17.89 -38.36 -14.47
C SER A 37 -16.45 -37.84 -14.59
N PRO A 38 -15.97 -37.55 -15.79
CA PRO A 38 -14.62 -37.00 -15.91
C PRO A 38 -14.57 -35.74 -15.09
N ALA A 39 -13.75 -35.74 -14.04
CA ALA A 39 -13.43 -34.53 -13.28
C ALA A 39 -12.63 -33.64 -14.22
N THR A 40 -13.13 -32.43 -14.47
CA THR A 40 -12.40 -31.39 -15.21
C THR A 40 -11.76 -30.47 -14.20
N GLU A 41 -10.43 -30.39 -14.22
CA GLU A 41 -9.69 -29.43 -13.42
C GLU A 41 -9.71 -28.07 -14.12
N PHE A 42 -10.19 -27.05 -13.40
CA PHE A 42 -10.07 -25.65 -13.81
C PHE A 42 -8.86 -25.06 -13.12
N GLN A 43 -7.89 -24.62 -13.90
CA GLN A 43 -6.68 -23.97 -13.40
C GLN A 43 -6.73 -22.49 -13.72
N GLN A 44 -6.52 -21.65 -12.70
CA GLN A 44 -6.42 -20.20 -12.80
C GLN A 44 -5.13 -19.74 -12.15
N THR A 45 -4.29 -19.04 -12.90
CA THR A 45 -3.09 -18.38 -12.37
C THR A 45 -3.37 -16.91 -12.14
N LEU A 46 -3.12 -16.43 -10.93
CA LEU A 46 -3.12 -15.02 -10.56
C LEU A 46 -1.68 -14.60 -10.26
N ASN A 47 -1.17 -13.65 -11.03
CA ASN A 47 0.15 -13.08 -10.77
C ASN A 47 0.02 -11.96 -9.74
N SER A 48 0.99 -11.87 -8.82
CA SER A 48 1.12 -10.75 -7.91
C SER A 48 1.52 -9.48 -8.67
N GLY A 49 1.01 -8.33 -8.22
CA GLY A 49 1.46 -7.03 -8.69
C GLY A 49 2.63 -6.48 -7.86
N THR A 50 3.06 -5.28 -8.19
CA THR A 50 4.17 -4.57 -7.52
C THR A 50 3.62 -3.53 -6.57
N LEU A 51 4.23 -3.40 -5.39
CA LEU A 51 3.97 -2.31 -4.46
C LEU A 51 4.36 -0.98 -5.10
N THR A 52 3.42 -0.03 -5.14
CA THR A 52 3.64 1.29 -5.74
C THR A 52 3.04 2.41 -4.92
N THR A 53 3.58 3.63 -5.08
CA THR A 53 2.99 4.87 -4.58
C THR A 53 2.81 5.86 -5.71
N ASP A 54 1.79 6.71 -5.60
CA ASP A 54 1.48 7.74 -6.58
C ASP A 54 0.63 8.85 -5.93
N ILE A 55 0.62 10.04 -6.52
CA ILE A 55 -0.28 11.13 -6.11
C ILE A 55 -1.40 11.20 -7.13
N ARG A 56 -2.64 10.95 -6.67
CA ARG A 56 -3.82 10.83 -7.54
C ARG A 56 -4.95 11.74 -7.08
N ASP A 57 -5.79 12.11 -8.03
CA ASP A 57 -7.04 12.81 -7.76
C ASP A 57 -8.13 11.88 -7.16
N ALA A 58 -9.31 12.43 -6.90
CA ALA A 58 -10.45 11.67 -6.37
C ALA A 58 -10.97 10.60 -7.34
N SER A 59 -10.69 10.72 -8.63
CA SER A 59 -11.04 9.76 -9.68
C SER A 59 -9.92 8.75 -9.94
N ARG A 60 -8.83 8.78 -9.14
CA ARG A 60 -7.64 7.91 -9.24
C ARG A 60 -6.74 8.19 -10.43
N ASN A 61 -6.88 9.32 -11.10
CA ASN A 61 -5.94 9.71 -12.14
C ASN A 61 -4.67 10.29 -11.51
N THR A 62 -3.51 9.94 -12.04
CA THR A 62 -2.22 10.51 -11.62
C THR A 62 -2.22 12.02 -11.83
N VAL A 63 -1.81 12.76 -10.82
CA VAL A 63 -1.63 14.21 -10.87
C VAL A 63 -0.24 14.51 -11.45
N ALA A 64 -0.20 15.11 -12.62
CA ALA A 64 1.05 15.33 -13.37
C ALA A 64 2.03 16.28 -12.65
N SER A 65 1.53 17.24 -11.87
CA SER A 65 2.34 18.22 -11.14
C SER A 65 1.73 18.46 -9.76
N PRO A 66 1.93 17.50 -8.82
CA PRO A 66 1.38 17.64 -7.48
C PRO A 66 2.10 18.77 -6.73
N GLN A 67 1.34 19.52 -5.94
CA GLN A 67 1.84 20.66 -5.18
C GLN A 67 1.22 20.74 -3.78
N VAL A 68 2.05 21.11 -2.81
CA VAL A 68 1.62 21.55 -1.50
C VAL A 68 1.74 23.08 -1.47
N SER A 69 0.61 23.78 -1.41
CA SER A 69 0.61 25.23 -1.27
C SER A 69 0.77 25.59 0.19
N MET A 70 1.86 26.32 0.51
CA MET A 70 2.12 26.85 1.83
C MET A 70 1.41 28.19 2.01
N SER A 71 1.02 28.51 3.23
CA SER A 71 0.47 29.84 3.55
C SER A 71 1.51 30.94 3.33
N VAL A 72 1.06 32.11 2.91
CA VAL A 72 1.94 33.25 2.72
C VAL A 72 2.49 33.72 4.08
N ALA A 73 3.81 33.77 4.20
CA ALA A 73 4.49 34.43 5.32
C ALA A 73 4.74 35.90 4.98
N THR A 74 4.66 36.78 5.98
CA THR A 74 4.97 38.20 5.82
C THR A 74 6.38 38.45 6.35
N PHE A 75 7.15 39.32 5.70
CA PHE A 75 8.46 39.74 6.23
C PHE A 75 8.39 40.11 7.71
N SER A 76 9.30 39.61 8.50
CA SER A 76 9.37 39.86 9.94
C SER A 76 10.81 39.97 10.39
N PHE A 77 11.04 40.87 11.36
CA PHE A 77 12.31 40.94 12.11
C PHE A 77 12.41 39.83 13.18
N ASP A 78 11.32 39.12 13.44
CA ASP A 78 11.27 37.99 14.35
C ASP A 78 11.10 36.69 13.57
N CYS A 79 11.72 35.63 14.07
CA CYS A 79 11.52 34.28 13.51
C CYS A 79 10.06 33.82 13.64
N GLN A 80 9.53 33.31 12.58
CA GLN A 80 8.15 32.78 12.50
C GLN A 80 8.16 31.24 12.63
N SER A 81 8.02 30.77 13.85
CA SER A 81 8.01 29.35 14.20
C SER A 81 6.70 28.95 14.90
N GLY A 82 6.45 27.67 15.04
CA GLY A 82 5.27 27.13 15.71
C GLY A 82 3.96 27.59 15.07
N VAL A 83 3.15 28.40 15.76
CA VAL A 83 1.88 28.93 15.26
C VAL A 83 2.02 30.00 14.18
N SER A 84 3.18 30.66 14.14
CA SER A 84 3.50 31.73 13.18
C SER A 84 4.19 31.18 11.91
N SER A 85 4.54 29.91 11.87
CA SER A 85 5.17 29.27 10.70
C SER A 85 4.28 29.33 9.46
N SER A 86 4.89 29.19 8.29
CA SER A 86 4.14 28.94 7.05
C SER A 86 3.58 27.53 7.10
N ASN A 87 2.29 27.37 6.80
CA ASN A 87 1.56 26.10 6.91
C ASN A 87 1.04 25.63 5.57
N GLY A 88 1.02 24.31 5.37
CA GLY A 88 0.45 23.65 4.20
C GLY A 88 -0.18 22.32 4.58
N THR A 89 -0.78 21.67 3.61
CA THR A 89 -1.40 20.34 3.77
C THR A 89 -0.90 19.40 2.70
N LEU A 90 -0.22 18.33 3.12
CA LEU A 90 0.21 17.26 2.25
C LEU A 90 -0.93 16.25 2.11
N GLY A 91 -1.32 15.98 0.87
CA GLY A 91 -2.46 15.13 0.58
C GLY A 91 -3.79 15.86 0.71
N SER A 92 -4.28 16.44 -0.36
CA SER A 92 -5.62 17.01 -0.47
C SER A 92 -6.59 16.03 -1.13
N ASN A 93 -7.89 16.36 -1.19
CA ASN A 93 -8.85 15.53 -1.93
C ASN A 93 -8.54 15.41 -3.43
N SER A 94 -7.86 16.39 -4.02
CA SER A 94 -7.42 16.39 -5.42
C SER A 94 -6.00 15.87 -5.61
N GLN A 95 -5.27 15.59 -4.54
CA GLN A 95 -3.87 15.16 -4.55
C GLN A 95 -3.62 14.19 -3.39
N ARG A 96 -4.24 13.01 -3.46
CA ARG A 96 -4.17 11.96 -2.46
C ARG A 96 -2.89 11.17 -2.60
N LEU A 97 -2.22 10.86 -1.49
CA LEU A 97 -1.04 10.02 -1.50
C LEU A 97 -1.47 8.55 -1.43
N TYR A 98 -1.41 7.86 -2.56
CA TYR A 98 -1.82 6.47 -2.68
C TYR A 98 -0.70 5.50 -2.39
N VAL A 99 -1.07 4.36 -1.81
CA VAL A 99 -0.27 3.14 -1.76
C VAL A 99 -1.11 2.02 -2.34
N ASP A 100 -0.61 1.39 -3.40
CA ASP A 100 -1.17 0.18 -4.00
C ASP A 100 -0.26 -1.00 -3.65
N ASN A 101 -0.74 -1.94 -2.86
CA ASN A 101 -0.06 -3.20 -2.57
C ASN A 101 -0.86 -4.39 -3.11
N PRO A 102 -0.71 -4.73 -4.39
CA PRO A 102 -1.35 -5.90 -4.99
C PRO A 102 -0.49 -7.17 -4.88
N SER A 103 0.53 -7.18 -4.04
CA SER A 103 1.38 -8.35 -3.83
C SER A 103 0.63 -9.44 -3.06
N ASN A 104 0.95 -10.71 -3.33
CA ASN A 104 0.42 -11.83 -2.55
C ASN A 104 1.20 -12.07 -1.26
N ALA A 105 2.24 -11.27 -0.99
CA ALA A 105 3.07 -11.36 0.20
C ALA A 105 2.66 -10.28 1.21
N ASP A 106 2.38 -10.70 2.43
CA ASP A 106 2.03 -9.83 3.55
C ASP A 106 3.30 -9.45 4.33
N ASN A 107 4.24 -8.78 3.64
CA ASN A 107 5.54 -8.42 4.21
C ASN A 107 5.55 -7.05 4.93
N GLY A 108 4.46 -6.31 4.86
CA GLY A 108 4.44 -4.93 5.32
C GLY A 108 5.05 -3.94 4.34
N TRP A 109 4.82 -2.65 4.61
CA TRP A 109 5.39 -1.56 3.81
C TRP A 109 5.44 -0.26 4.62
N THR A 110 6.31 0.64 4.19
CA THR A 110 6.43 1.99 4.76
C THR A 110 6.34 3.02 3.64
N LEU A 111 5.48 4.03 3.81
CA LEU A 111 5.42 5.22 2.97
C LEU A 111 6.17 6.36 3.65
N THR A 112 7.09 6.96 2.93
CA THR A 112 7.96 8.03 3.44
C THR A 112 7.96 9.24 2.52
N VAL A 113 8.38 10.39 3.04
CA VAL A 113 8.66 11.60 2.28
C VAL A 113 10.04 12.14 2.67
N ALA A 114 10.77 12.61 1.66
CA ALA A 114 12.10 13.20 1.84
C ALA A 114 12.34 14.30 0.80
N PRO A 115 13.25 15.24 1.05
CA PRO A 115 13.69 16.18 0.04
C PRO A 115 14.32 15.44 -1.14
N THR A 116 13.97 15.82 -2.36
CA THR A 116 14.45 15.14 -3.58
C THR A 116 15.97 15.27 -3.76
N SER A 117 16.55 16.38 -3.34
CA SER A 117 17.99 16.64 -3.38
C SER A 117 18.74 16.19 -2.12
N GLY A 118 18.07 15.47 -1.21
CA GLY A 118 18.68 14.99 0.03
C GLY A 118 18.82 16.06 1.11
N SER A 119 19.81 15.88 2.01
CA SER A 119 20.02 16.77 3.18
C SER A 119 20.49 18.17 2.83
N THR A 120 20.96 18.40 1.62
CA THR A 120 21.38 19.75 1.16
C THR A 120 20.28 20.48 0.39
N ALA A 121 19.05 19.98 0.43
CA ALA A 121 17.91 20.64 -0.20
C ALA A 121 17.54 21.89 0.56
N THR A 122 17.16 22.93 -0.16
CA THR A 122 16.64 24.18 0.40
C THR A 122 15.40 24.62 -0.36
N TRP A 123 14.51 25.35 0.27
CA TRP A 123 13.55 26.18 -0.44
C TRP A 123 14.30 27.27 -1.19
N THR A 124 14.01 27.49 -2.45
CA THR A 124 14.70 28.48 -3.26
C THR A 124 13.76 29.21 -4.23
N ASP A 125 14.04 30.47 -4.48
CA ASP A 125 13.48 31.27 -5.59
C ASP A 125 14.46 31.39 -6.77
N GLY A 126 15.58 30.62 -6.71
CA GLY A 126 16.68 30.66 -7.68
C GLY A 126 17.90 31.41 -7.15
N THR A 127 17.76 32.32 -6.21
CA THR A 127 18.88 33.12 -5.60
C THR A 127 18.86 33.05 -4.10
N LYS A 128 17.70 33.16 -3.51
CA LYS A 128 17.50 33.18 -2.03
C LYS A 128 17.14 31.80 -1.55
N LYS A 129 17.46 31.50 -0.31
CA LYS A 129 17.23 30.20 0.30
C LYS A 129 16.56 30.31 1.64
N ILE A 130 15.79 29.29 2.00
CA ILE A 130 15.34 28.97 3.36
C ILE A 130 15.70 27.51 3.56
N ASP A 131 16.34 27.18 4.65
CA ASP A 131 16.64 25.79 4.95
C ASP A 131 15.38 25.03 5.41
N LEU A 132 15.48 23.72 5.48
CA LEU A 132 14.37 22.85 5.86
C LEU A 132 14.75 21.86 6.97
N ASN A 133 16.01 21.76 7.34
CA ASN A 133 16.50 20.74 8.27
C ASN A 133 17.39 21.29 9.39
N ASP A 134 17.43 22.59 9.61
CA ASP A 134 18.05 23.16 10.77
C ASP A 134 17.27 22.90 12.07
N GLY A 135 17.83 22.07 12.94
CA GLY A 135 17.24 21.82 14.26
C GLY A 135 17.49 22.87 15.30
N THR A 136 18.44 23.80 15.06
CA THR A 136 18.88 24.81 16.04
C THR A 136 17.78 25.84 16.28
N ASN A 137 17.34 25.95 17.51
CA ASN A 137 16.25 26.87 17.91
C ASN A 137 14.97 26.68 17.00
N SER A 138 14.64 25.45 16.67
CA SER A 138 13.49 25.10 15.79
C SER A 138 13.55 25.76 14.41
N GLY A 139 14.74 25.88 13.85
CA GLY A 139 14.99 26.48 12.54
C GLY A 139 15.09 28.02 12.55
N CYS A 140 15.14 28.64 13.72
CA CYS A 140 15.28 30.11 13.80
C CYS A 140 16.74 30.58 13.66
N ASN A 141 17.68 29.69 13.84
CA ASN A 141 19.10 29.97 13.73
C ASN A 141 19.73 28.97 12.76
N ASP A 142 20.67 29.46 11.99
CA ASP A 142 21.56 28.62 11.19
C ASP A 142 22.30 27.63 12.10
N GLY A 143 22.35 26.37 11.66
CA GLY A 143 22.96 25.27 12.37
C GLY A 143 24.45 25.15 12.13
N ALA A 144 24.96 23.94 12.19
CA ALA A 144 26.37 23.64 12.00
C ALA A 144 26.70 23.11 10.59
N ASP A 145 25.79 23.25 9.67
CA ASP A 145 25.98 22.80 8.29
C ASP A 145 26.84 23.77 7.46
N THR A 146 26.87 23.60 6.14
CA THR A 146 27.76 24.34 5.26
C THR A 146 27.07 25.47 4.50
N ASP A 147 25.73 25.60 4.66
CA ASP A 147 25.05 26.62 3.84
C ASP A 147 24.80 27.88 4.64
N THR A 148 24.39 28.49 5.24
CA THR A 148 24.14 29.82 5.86
C THR A 148 22.66 30.20 5.85
N ALA A 149 21.80 29.23 5.53
CA ALA A 149 20.35 29.41 5.56
C ALA A 149 19.77 28.76 6.81
N SER A 150 18.82 29.40 7.44
CA SER A 150 18.05 28.84 8.56
C SER A 150 16.68 28.38 8.08
N GLY A 151 16.04 27.52 8.84
CA GLY A 151 14.70 27.03 8.57
C GLY A 151 14.50 25.59 9.00
N GLN A 152 13.28 25.19 9.31
CA GLN A 152 12.96 23.80 9.63
C GLN A 152 11.59 23.42 9.10
N LEU A 153 11.53 22.31 8.36
CA LEU A 153 10.29 21.71 7.89
C LEU A 153 9.84 20.63 8.87
N THR A 154 8.61 20.72 9.30
CA THR A 154 7.93 19.74 10.15
C THR A 154 6.74 19.18 9.40
N ILE A 155 6.56 17.87 9.41
CA ILE A 155 5.37 17.20 8.87
C ILE A 155 4.70 16.40 9.99
N ASP A 156 3.39 16.55 10.10
CA ASP A 156 2.57 15.80 11.05
C ASP A 156 1.59 14.86 10.29
N PRO A 157 2.00 13.63 9.99
CA PRO A 157 1.10 12.66 9.37
C PRO A 157 -0.06 12.25 10.28
N SER A 158 0.09 12.41 11.61
CA SER A 158 -0.93 12.02 12.58
C SER A 158 -2.19 12.88 12.47
N ALA A 159 -2.08 14.12 12.00
CA ALA A 159 -3.19 15.02 11.69
C ALA A 159 -4.02 14.52 10.50
N GLY A 160 -3.43 13.74 9.59
CA GLY A 160 -4.07 13.25 8.38
C GLY A 160 -5.08 12.12 8.62
N THR A 161 -5.74 11.73 7.54
CA THR A 161 -6.71 10.63 7.51
C THR A 161 -6.28 9.57 6.52
N ILE A 162 -6.24 8.31 6.98
CA ILE A 162 -6.05 7.14 6.12
C ILE A 162 -7.41 6.64 5.66
N THR A 163 -7.55 6.38 4.39
CA THR A 163 -8.77 5.79 3.81
C THR A 163 -8.42 4.56 2.99
N SER A 164 -9.15 3.46 3.20
CA SER A 164 -9.09 2.29 2.31
C SER A 164 -9.85 2.57 1.02
N ASP A 165 -9.28 2.14 -0.11
CA ASP A 165 -9.86 2.37 -1.44
C ASP A 165 -10.06 1.05 -2.20
N CYS A 166 -10.44 0.01 -1.50
CA CYS A 166 -10.92 -1.27 -2.04
C CYS A 166 -11.97 -1.90 -1.11
N THR A 167 -12.78 -2.80 -1.65
CA THR A 167 -13.94 -3.36 -0.95
C THR A 167 -13.57 -4.18 0.30
N THR A 168 -12.41 -4.82 0.29
CA THR A 168 -11.96 -5.74 1.35
C THR A 168 -10.81 -5.19 2.19
N CYS A 169 -10.28 -4.00 1.87
CA CYS A 169 -9.16 -3.42 2.61
C CYS A 169 -9.59 -2.86 3.97
N SER A 170 -8.75 -3.05 4.96
CA SER A 170 -8.91 -2.45 6.29
C SER A 170 -7.81 -1.43 6.55
N THR A 171 -8.10 -0.39 7.32
CA THR A 171 -7.11 0.56 7.83
C THR A 171 -6.58 0.18 9.20
N SER A 172 -7.13 -0.88 9.83
CA SER A 172 -6.86 -1.25 11.24
C SER A 172 -5.39 -1.55 11.53
N ASN A 173 -4.66 -1.99 10.53
CA ASN A 173 -3.27 -2.44 10.66
C ASN A 173 -2.28 -1.48 9.98
N ILE A 174 -2.77 -0.31 9.56
CA ILE A 174 -1.93 0.74 8.99
C ILE A 174 -1.87 1.90 9.97
N SER A 175 -0.69 2.23 10.43
CA SER A 175 -0.45 3.37 11.33
C SER A 175 0.04 4.59 10.55
N LYS A 176 -0.32 5.76 11.05
CA LYS A 176 0.26 7.04 10.61
C LYS A 176 1.60 7.26 11.29
N GLY A 177 2.54 7.92 10.61
CA GLY A 177 3.75 8.41 11.23
C GLY A 177 3.46 9.43 12.35
N SER A 178 4.38 9.58 13.27
CA SER A 178 4.35 10.65 14.25
C SER A 178 4.79 11.97 13.63
N ILE A 179 4.42 13.10 14.25
CA ILE A 179 4.98 14.41 13.91
C ILE A 179 6.51 14.34 13.96
N ALA A 180 7.17 14.83 12.93
CA ALA A 180 8.63 14.86 12.84
C ALA A 180 9.08 16.10 12.09
N SER A 181 10.22 16.66 12.54
CA SER A 181 10.93 17.73 11.86
C SER A 181 12.15 17.17 11.15
N LEU A 182 12.44 17.66 9.96
CA LEU A 182 13.71 17.37 9.31
C LEU A 182 14.85 17.98 10.15
N SER A 183 15.97 17.25 10.23
CA SER A 183 17.15 17.69 10.96
C SER A 183 18.38 17.07 10.31
N GLU A 184 19.32 17.89 9.91
CA GLU A 184 20.49 17.46 9.18
C GLU A 184 21.28 16.38 9.91
N GLY A 185 21.62 15.30 9.17
CA GLY A 185 22.33 14.14 9.72
C GLY A 185 21.57 13.31 10.75
N VAL A 186 20.36 13.72 11.15
CA VAL A 186 19.53 13.04 12.15
C VAL A 186 18.22 12.54 11.53
N THR A 187 17.42 13.42 10.96
CA THR A 187 16.12 13.11 10.36
C THR A 187 16.08 13.64 8.93
N ASN A 188 16.40 12.79 7.97
CA ASN A 188 16.40 13.14 6.55
C ASN A 188 15.15 12.61 5.81
N VAL A 189 14.36 11.76 6.47
CA VAL A 189 13.18 11.09 5.92
C VAL A 189 12.08 11.06 6.97
N ILE A 190 10.87 11.41 6.61
CA ILE A 190 9.70 11.36 7.50
C ILE A 190 8.79 10.22 7.07
N THR A 191 8.41 9.35 8.01
CA THR A 191 7.43 8.29 7.78
C THR A 191 6.03 8.88 7.75
N LEU A 192 5.30 8.64 6.67
CA LEU A 192 3.91 9.05 6.51
C LEU A 192 2.94 7.97 6.97
N LEU A 193 3.14 6.73 6.49
CA LEU A 193 2.36 5.55 6.84
C LEU A 193 3.27 4.35 7.06
N ASN A 194 2.82 3.45 7.93
CA ASN A 194 3.47 2.17 8.15
C ASN A 194 2.43 1.06 8.27
N ALA A 195 2.61 -0.02 7.52
CA ALA A 195 1.86 -1.26 7.61
C ALA A 195 2.81 -2.38 8.03
N ALA A 196 2.61 -2.94 9.21
CA ALA A 196 3.46 -4.02 9.72
C ALA A 196 3.28 -5.31 8.90
N ALA A 197 4.28 -6.17 8.89
CA ALA A 197 4.18 -7.51 8.31
C ALA A 197 3.06 -8.32 8.98
N SER A 198 2.41 -9.21 8.23
CA SER A 198 1.30 -10.05 8.70
C SER A 198 0.11 -9.26 9.24
N SER A 199 -0.13 -8.07 8.70
CA SER A 199 -1.19 -7.18 9.13
C SER A 199 -2.35 -7.07 8.13
N ASP A 200 -2.46 -7.98 7.15
CA ASP A 200 -3.44 -7.96 6.06
C ASP A 200 -3.37 -6.65 5.25
N ASN A 201 -2.14 -6.29 4.86
CA ASN A 201 -1.82 -5.04 4.19
C ASN A 201 -1.77 -5.16 2.66
N VAL A 202 -2.47 -6.13 2.09
CA VAL A 202 -2.69 -6.25 0.64
C VAL A 202 -3.92 -5.44 0.25
N GLY A 203 -3.75 -4.48 -0.68
CA GLY A 203 -4.86 -3.62 -1.09
C GLY A 203 -4.43 -2.24 -1.55
N ARG A 204 -5.35 -1.28 -1.43
CA ARG A 204 -5.13 0.12 -1.80
C ARG A 204 -5.61 1.06 -0.70
N TRP A 205 -4.79 2.04 -0.39
CA TRP A 205 -5.06 3.08 0.60
C TRP A 205 -4.57 4.43 0.12
N TYR A 206 -5.06 5.48 0.74
CA TYR A 206 -4.50 6.82 0.57
C TYR A 206 -4.50 7.60 1.88
N LEU A 207 -3.54 8.52 1.97
CA LEU A 207 -3.45 9.52 3.03
C LEU A 207 -3.87 10.89 2.49
N THR A 208 -4.61 11.62 3.30
CA THR A 208 -4.93 13.05 3.08
C THR A 208 -4.80 13.82 4.38
N GLY A 209 -4.49 15.11 4.28
CA GLY A 209 -4.57 16.02 5.42
C GLY A 209 -3.39 15.98 6.39
N ALA A 210 -2.22 15.50 5.99
CA ALA A 210 -1.04 15.64 6.83
C ALA A 210 -0.61 17.10 6.89
N ASP A 211 -0.42 17.64 8.10
CA ASP A 211 0.01 19.03 8.29
C ASP A 211 1.49 19.20 7.92
N VAL A 212 1.80 20.30 7.26
CA VAL A 212 3.15 20.71 6.91
C VAL A 212 3.40 22.09 7.47
N LYS A 213 4.54 22.29 8.15
CA LYS A 213 4.93 23.58 8.72
C LYS A 213 6.38 23.89 8.37
N GLN A 214 6.63 25.10 7.91
CA GLN A 214 7.97 25.61 7.65
C GLN A 214 8.25 26.81 8.56
N THR A 215 9.27 26.71 9.37
CA THR A 215 9.83 27.85 10.10
C THR A 215 10.46 28.83 9.12
N ILE A 216 10.08 30.10 9.23
CA ILE A 216 10.66 31.17 8.43
C ILE A 216 11.62 31.99 9.35
N PRO A 217 12.90 32.05 9.04
CA PRO A 217 13.89 32.81 9.82
C PRO A 217 13.56 34.31 9.91
N ALA A 218 14.12 34.98 10.91
CA ALA A 218 14.05 36.43 10.98
C ALA A 218 14.69 37.05 9.73
N GLU A 219 14.13 38.19 9.29
CA GLU A 219 14.67 38.98 8.17
C GLU A 219 14.75 38.19 6.83
N GLN A 220 14.03 37.07 6.70
CA GLN A 220 14.03 36.33 5.46
C GLN A 220 13.51 37.17 4.32
N GLU A 221 14.30 37.31 3.26
CA GLU A 221 13.95 38.13 2.11
C GLU A 221 12.68 37.62 1.40
N ALA A 222 11.86 38.58 0.93
CA ALA A 222 10.66 38.24 0.17
C ALA A 222 11.01 37.54 -1.15
N GLY A 223 10.26 36.48 -1.51
CA GLY A 223 10.45 35.68 -2.73
C GLY A 223 9.36 34.62 -2.90
N ASN A 224 9.36 33.92 -4.06
CA ASN A 224 8.52 32.78 -4.32
C ASN A 224 9.36 31.51 -4.22
N TYR A 225 9.44 30.97 -3.04
CA TYR A 225 10.27 29.81 -2.76
C TYR A 225 9.58 28.50 -3.15
N SER A 226 10.33 27.58 -3.70
CA SER A 226 9.89 26.22 -4.03
C SER A 226 10.87 25.18 -3.50
N LEU A 227 10.36 24.00 -3.17
CA LEU A 227 11.11 22.83 -2.72
C LEU A 227 10.53 21.58 -3.38
N ASN A 228 11.38 20.68 -3.87
CA ASN A 228 10.95 19.39 -4.39
C ASN A 228 11.08 18.30 -3.31
N MET A 229 9.99 17.57 -3.08
CA MET A 229 9.94 16.45 -2.17
C MET A 229 9.57 15.17 -2.93
N THR A 230 10.13 14.05 -2.50
CA THR A 230 9.85 12.72 -3.08
C THR A 230 9.12 11.85 -2.08
N VAL A 231 8.02 11.28 -2.49
CA VAL A 231 7.28 10.27 -1.74
C VAL A 231 7.71 8.89 -2.22
N THR A 232 8.08 8.01 -1.29
CA THR A 232 8.60 6.65 -1.60
C THR A 232 7.87 5.60 -0.77
N VAL A 233 7.51 4.48 -1.39
CA VAL A 233 7.03 3.28 -0.67
C VAL A 233 8.08 2.20 -0.74
N THR A 234 8.34 1.56 0.39
CA THR A 234 9.33 0.47 0.52
C THR A 234 8.66 -0.72 1.20
N ALA A 235 8.84 -1.92 0.64
CA ALA A 235 8.47 -3.18 1.30
C ALA A 235 9.39 -3.44 2.50
N GLN A 236 8.84 -4.06 3.56
CA GLN A 236 9.56 -4.47 4.76
C GLN A 236 9.97 -5.94 4.69
#